data_98c4934c9ac37c6e2e6f04416179e6b1
#
_entry.id   98c4934c9ac37c6e2e6f04416179e6b1
#
_cell.length_a   1.000
_cell.length_b   1.000
_cell.length_c   1.000
_cell.angle_alpha   90.00
_cell.angle_beta   90.00
_cell.angle_gamma   90.00
#
_symmetry.space_group_name_H-M   'P 1'
#
loop_
_entity.id
_entity.type
_entity.pdbx_description
1 polymer ?
#
loop_
_entity_poly.entity_id
_entity_poly.type
_entity_poly.pdbx_seq_one_letter_code
_entity_poly.pdbx_strand_id
1 'polypeptide(L)'
;MENQKQSLFRQKNIDRIESPEAMNDYLQVTSPGVWLVLAAVIVFLIGVCIWGVFGHIDSTIKAAVVATGEDTVCLVPQAALESVIENRTMKIDGNDYELAPATLEPVVIAEDTNVYWLLAGNLSVGDIVYRIPLSQNMPEGVYSGTIVTETLSPFSLLLN
;
A
#
# COMPACT_ATOMS: atom_id res chain seq x y z
N MET A 1 -50.59 -62.53 -11.38
CA MET A 1 -50.27 -61.78 -10.13
C MET A 1 -49.10 -60.81 -10.28
N GLU A 2 -48.64 -60.58 -11.49
CA GLU A 2 -47.46 -59.75 -11.77
C GLU A 2 -47.77 -58.25 -12.07
N ASN A 3 -49.00 -58.01 -12.52
CA ASN A 3 -49.39 -56.64 -12.94
C ASN A 3 -49.73 -55.64 -11.79
N GLN A 4 -49.95 -56.14 -10.56
CA GLN A 4 -50.27 -55.24 -9.43
C GLN A 4 -49.08 -54.61 -8.77
N LYS A 5 -47.88 -55.19 -8.89
CA LYS A 5 -46.68 -54.63 -8.30
C LYS A 5 -46.09 -53.43 -9.08
N GLN A 6 -46.30 -53.41 -10.40
CA GLN A 6 -45.78 -52.29 -11.23
C GLN A 6 -46.63 -51.02 -11.10
N SER A 7 -47.90 -51.10 -10.79
CA SER A 7 -48.77 -49.94 -10.60
C SER A 7 -48.48 -49.20 -9.29
N LEU A 8 -48.14 -49.97 -8.24
CA LEU A 8 -47.80 -49.37 -6.91
C LEU A 8 -46.49 -48.53 -6.90
N PHE A 9 -45.51 -48.95 -7.70
CA PHE A 9 -44.27 -48.17 -7.81
C PHE A 9 -44.43 -46.92 -8.67
N ARG A 10 -45.35 -46.93 -9.61
CA ARG A 10 -45.58 -45.78 -10.50
C ARG A 10 -46.39 -44.69 -9.81
N GLN A 11 -47.39 -45.06 -8.99
CA GLN A 11 -48.21 -44.13 -8.24
C GLN A 11 -47.38 -43.42 -7.13
N LYS A 12 -46.50 -44.14 -6.42
CA LYS A 12 -45.67 -43.58 -5.36
C LYS A 12 -44.67 -42.55 -5.85
N ASN A 13 -44.25 -42.63 -7.11
CA ASN A 13 -43.38 -41.65 -7.74
C ASN A 13 -44.12 -40.43 -8.29
N ILE A 14 -45.39 -40.60 -8.69
CA ILE A 14 -46.25 -39.52 -9.19
C ILE A 14 -46.72 -38.63 -8.03
N ASP A 15 -47.16 -39.22 -6.91
CA ASP A 15 -47.57 -38.50 -5.71
C ASP A 15 -46.45 -37.68 -5.10
N ARG A 16 -45.17 -38.03 -5.38
CA ARG A 16 -44.00 -37.29 -4.90
C ARG A 16 -43.68 -36.05 -5.77
N ILE A 17 -44.20 -36.03 -7.00
CA ILE A 17 -43.97 -34.94 -7.96
C ILE A 17 -45.13 -33.92 -7.95
N GLU A 18 -46.35 -34.37 -7.58
CA GLU A 18 -47.58 -33.54 -7.60
C GLU A 18 -47.89 -32.87 -6.24
N SER A 19 -47.10 -33.10 -5.19
CA SER A 19 -47.30 -32.40 -3.93
C SER A 19 -46.80 -30.95 -4.05
N PRO A 20 -47.70 -29.96 -3.96
CA PRO A 20 -47.27 -28.55 -3.97
C PRO A 20 -46.33 -28.19 -2.81
N GLU A 21 -46.28 -29.04 -1.78
CA GLU A 21 -45.33 -28.90 -0.66
C GLU A 21 -43.88 -29.24 -1.06
N ALA A 22 -43.68 -30.20 -2.00
CA ALA A 22 -42.33 -30.52 -2.49
C ALA A 22 -41.74 -29.40 -3.37
N MET A 23 -42.59 -28.63 -4.05
CA MET A 23 -42.15 -27.46 -4.81
C MET A 23 -41.81 -26.28 -3.89
N ASN A 24 -42.45 -26.15 -2.77
CA ASN A 24 -42.18 -25.10 -1.82
C ASN A 24 -40.86 -25.32 -1.04
N ASP A 25 -40.49 -26.59 -0.86
CA ASP A 25 -39.22 -26.97 -0.23
C ASP A 25 -38.02 -26.69 -1.16
N TYR A 26 -38.20 -26.74 -2.49
CA TYR A 26 -37.20 -26.31 -3.47
C TYR A 26 -37.06 -24.79 -3.59
N LEU A 27 -38.04 -24.03 -3.12
CA LEU A 27 -38.00 -22.56 -3.13
C LEU A 27 -37.40 -21.97 -1.85
N GLN A 28 -37.14 -22.75 -0.81
CA GLN A 28 -36.37 -22.33 0.36
C GLN A 28 -34.85 -22.43 0.12
N VAL A 29 -34.40 -21.93 -1.03
CA VAL A 29 -32.96 -21.89 -1.39
C VAL A 29 -32.16 -20.82 -0.61
N THR A 30 -32.84 -20.01 0.17
CA THR A 30 -32.14 -18.99 0.97
C THR A 30 -32.30 -19.25 2.47
N SER A 31 -31.41 -20.11 3.01
CA SER A 31 -31.28 -20.21 4.46
C SER A 31 -30.81 -18.85 5.02
N PRO A 32 -31.25 -18.45 6.23
CA PRO A 32 -30.81 -17.20 6.88
C PRO A 32 -29.29 -17.05 6.89
N GLY A 33 -28.53 -18.17 6.94
CA GLY A 33 -27.08 -18.19 6.87
C GLY A 33 -26.51 -17.68 5.54
N VAL A 34 -27.17 -17.96 4.42
CA VAL A 34 -26.72 -17.47 3.09
C VAL A 34 -26.85 -15.95 3.02
N TRP A 35 -27.92 -15.38 3.55
CA TRP A 35 -28.11 -13.94 3.62
C TRP A 35 -27.05 -13.26 4.51
N LEU A 36 -26.68 -13.89 5.61
CA LEU A 36 -25.65 -13.37 6.50
C LEU A 36 -24.27 -13.38 5.80
N VAL A 37 -23.93 -14.46 5.11
CA VAL A 37 -22.68 -14.54 4.32
C VAL A 37 -22.67 -13.50 3.21
N LEU A 38 -23.79 -13.36 2.47
CA LEU A 38 -23.90 -12.35 1.41
C LEU A 38 -23.72 -10.92 1.96
N ALA A 39 -24.37 -10.61 3.09
CA ALA A 39 -24.22 -9.33 3.75
C ALA A 39 -22.78 -9.08 4.18
N ALA A 40 -22.10 -10.09 4.75
CA ALA A 40 -20.70 -9.98 5.14
C ALA A 40 -19.78 -9.71 3.93
N VAL A 41 -20.02 -10.38 2.79
CA VAL A 41 -19.27 -10.14 1.55
C VAL A 41 -19.50 -8.72 1.02
N ILE A 42 -20.74 -8.24 1.05
CA ILE A 42 -21.05 -6.87 0.62
C ILE A 42 -20.32 -5.84 1.51
N VAL A 43 -20.38 -6.00 2.83
CA VAL A 43 -19.68 -5.10 3.78
C VAL A 43 -18.18 -5.14 3.54
N PHE A 44 -17.60 -6.32 3.31
CA PHE A 44 -16.19 -6.46 3.00
C PHE A 44 -15.82 -5.75 1.70
N LEU A 45 -16.59 -5.92 0.62
CA LEU A 45 -16.36 -5.24 -0.66
C LEU A 45 -16.46 -3.72 -0.52
N ILE A 46 -17.44 -3.22 0.22
CA ILE A 46 -17.55 -1.78 0.51
C ILE A 46 -16.30 -1.29 1.25
N GLY A 47 -15.83 -2.03 2.25
CA GLY A 47 -14.60 -1.71 2.99
C GLY A 47 -13.37 -1.64 2.07
N VAL A 48 -13.22 -2.61 1.17
CA VAL A 48 -12.13 -2.63 0.17
C VAL A 48 -12.24 -1.44 -0.80
N CYS A 49 -13.44 -1.10 -1.25
CA CYS A 49 -13.65 0.07 -2.12
C CYS A 49 -13.29 1.38 -1.41
N ILE A 50 -13.71 1.55 -0.16
CA ILE A 50 -13.37 2.72 0.64
C ILE A 50 -11.85 2.80 0.83
N TRP A 51 -11.22 1.69 1.20
CA TRP A 51 -9.76 1.66 1.35
C TRP A 51 -9.03 1.94 0.03
N GLY A 52 -9.53 1.43 -1.10
CA GLY A 52 -8.96 1.66 -2.43
C GLY A 52 -8.97 3.13 -2.86
N VAL A 53 -10.00 3.89 -2.45
CA VAL A 53 -10.15 5.32 -2.79
C VAL A 53 -9.40 6.22 -1.81
N PHE A 54 -9.51 5.93 -0.51
CA PHE A 54 -8.94 6.77 0.55
C PHE A 54 -7.58 6.30 1.06
N GLY A 55 -7.18 5.08 0.72
CA GLY A 55 -5.85 4.55 1.04
C GLY A 55 -4.76 5.32 0.28
N HIS A 56 -3.60 5.45 0.91
CA HIS A 56 -2.42 6.09 0.33
C HIS A 56 -1.26 5.11 0.36
N ILE A 57 -0.54 5.03 -0.75
CA ILE A 57 0.71 4.29 -0.88
C ILE A 57 1.77 5.32 -1.24
N ASP A 58 2.70 5.55 -0.30
CA ASP A 58 3.79 6.48 -0.50
C ASP A 58 4.98 5.74 -1.14
N SER A 59 5.40 6.23 -2.29
CA SER A 59 6.69 5.87 -2.87
C SER A 59 7.77 6.69 -2.18
N THR A 60 8.81 6.01 -1.70
CA THR A 60 9.82 6.68 -0.88
C THR A 60 11.23 6.38 -1.37
N ILE A 61 12.09 7.38 -1.34
CA ILE A 61 13.53 7.26 -1.63
C ILE A 61 14.32 7.58 -0.37
N LYS A 62 15.36 6.78 -0.10
CA LYS A 62 16.28 7.01 1.01
C LYS A 62 17.27 8.13 0.68
N ALA A 63 17.60 8.91 1.69
CA ALA A 63 18.62 9.94 1.63
C ALA A 63 19.49 9.86 2.89
N ALA A 64 20.78 10.13 2.77
CA ALA A 64 21.66 10.19 3.93
C ALA A 64 21.61 11.58 4.55
N VAL A 65 21.50 11.64 5.89
CA VAL A 65 21.58 12.86 6.66
C VAL A 65 22.86 12.80 7.51
N VAL A 66 23.71 13.77 7.32
CA VAL A 66 25.00 13.89 8.01
C VAL A 66 24.97 15.12 8.90
N ALA A 67 25.01 14.90 10.20
CA ALA A 67 25.09 15.95 11.21
C ALA A 67 26.51 16.01 11.78
N THR A 68 27.12 17.17 11.72
CA THR A 68 28.48 17.45 12.25
C THR A 68 28.46 18.24 13.56
N GLY A 69 27.27 18.39 14.17
CA GLY A 69 27.07 19.15 15.39
C GLY A 69 26.83 20.65 15.16
N GLU A 70 27.50 21.26 14.19
CA GLU A 70 27.26 22.66 13.79
C GLU A 70 26.27 22.77 12.64
N ASP A 71 26.39 21.85 11.66
CA ASP A 71 25.55 21.80 10.46
C ASP A 71 24.97 20.40 10.28
N THR A 72 23.73 20.36 9.77
CA THR A 72 23.10 19.12 9.34
C THR A 72 22.79 19.21 7.86
N VAL A 73 23.36 18.31 7.07
CA VAL A 73 23.23 18.27 5.60
C VAL A 73 22.60 16.97 5.16
N CYS A 74 21.62 17.08 4.29
CA CYS A 74 21.00 15.94 3.62
C CYS A 74 21.63 15.74 2.24
N LEU A 75 22.01 14.49 1.93
CA LEU A 75 22.46 14.06 0.62
C LEU A 75 21.26 13.45 -0.12
N VAL A 76 20.66 14.26 -0.98
CA VAL A 76 19.45 13.89 -1.73
C VAL A 76 19.85 13.32 -3.08
N PRO A 77 19.48 12.06 -3.40
CA PRO A 77 19.68 11.49 -4.74
C PRO A 77 18.94 12.30 -5.81
N GLN A 78 19.48 12.32 -7.01
CA GLN A 78 18.87 13.03 -8.14
C GLN A 78 17.42 12.61 -8.38
N ALA A 79 17.09 11.33 -8.18
CA ALA A 79 15.73 10.82 -8.36
C ALA A 79 14.69 11.40 -7.38
N ALA A 80 15.11 11.90 -6.22
CA ALA A 80 14.23 12.51 -5.21
C ALA A 80 14.22 14.04 -5.26
N LEU A 81 15.02 14.65 -6.13
CA LEU A 81 15.25 16.09 -6.12
C LEU A 81 13.96 16.90 -6.39
N GLU A 82 13.18 16.48 -7.36
CA GLU A 82 11.95 17.17 -7.74
C GLU A 82 10.95 17.21 -6.57
N SER A 83 10.74 16.08 -5.91
CA SER A 83 9.85 15.97 -4.75
C SER A 83 10.34 16.80 -3.56
N VAL A 84 11.67 16.89 -3.38
CA VAL A 84 12.28 17.74 -2.34
C VAL A 84 12.08 19.22 -2.63
N ILE A 85 12.18 19.64 -3.88
CA ILE A 85 11.93 21.04 -4.27
C ILE A 85 10.47 21.42 -4.01
N GLU A 86 9.55 20.50 -4.28
CA GLU A 86 8.10 20.73 -4.14
C GLU A 86 7.68 20.73 -2.66
N ASN A 87 8.02 19.69 -1.93
CA ASN A 87 7.49 19.45 -0.58
C ASN A 87 8.40 19.97 0.53
N ARG A 88 9.71 20.05 0.30
CA ARG A 88 10.75 20.48 1.27
C ARG A 88 10.72 19.75 2.60
N THR A 89 10.19 18.54 2.64
CA THR A 89 10.08 17.73 3.84
C THR A 89 10.72 16.38 3.66
N MET A 90 11.32 15.87 4.73
CA MET A 90 11.83 14.51 4.80
C MET A 90 11.51 13.90 6.16
N LYS A 91 11.40 12.60 6.21
CA LYS A 91 11.20 11.85 7.46
C LYS A 91 12.52 11.26 7.94
N ILE A 92 12.86 11.50 9.20
CA ILE A 92 14.01 10.89 9.87
C ILE A 92 13.48 10.27 11.16
N ASP A 93 13.67 8.98 11.34
CA ASP A 93 13.18 8.23 12.51
C ASP A 93 11.67 8.45 12.81
N GLY A 94 10.86 8.61 11.75
CA GLY A 94 9.40 8.83 11.85
C GLY A 94 8.96 10.26 12.11
N ASN A 95 9.89 11.20 12.29
CA ASN A 95 9.58 12.62 12.45
C ASN A 95 9.81 13.39 11.15
N ASP A 96 8.96 14.37 10.90
CA ASP A 96 9.09 15.24 9.73
C ASP A 96 10.06 16.39 10.02
N TYR A 97 11.01 16.58 9.10
CA TYR A 97 11.99 17.66 9.13
C TYR A 97 11.88 18.50 7.87
N GLU A 98 12.03 19.81 8.02
CA GLU A 98 12.00 20.73 6.89
C GLU A 98 13.42 20.97 6.36
N LEU A 99 13.55 20.91 5.03
CA LEU A 99 14.79 21.21 4.33
C LEU A 99 14.87 22.71 4.04
N ALA A 100 16.00 23.32 4.40
CA ALA A 100 16.22 24.73 4.16
C ALA A 100 16.38 25.02 2.66
N PRO A 101 15.95 26.21 2.18
CA PRO A 101 16.21 26.62 0.82
C PRO A 101 17.73 26.76 0.61
N ALA A 102 18.26 26.04 -0.37
CA ALA A 102 19.68 26.06 -0.68
C ALA A 102 19.92 26.11 -2.18
N THR A 103 21.11 26.58 -2.56
CA THR A 103 21.59 26.42 -3.93
C THR A 103 21.88 24.95 -4.17
N LEU A 104 21.25 24.38 -5.20
CA LEU A 104 21.39 22.97 -5.54
C LEU A 104 22.73 22.73 -6.23
N GLU A 105 23.73 22.33 -5.46
CA GLU A 105 25.04 21.95 -6.01
C GLU A 105 25.12 20.43 -6.15
N PRO A 106 25.29 19.90 -7.36
CA PRO A 106 25.48 18.48 -7.55
C PRO A 106 26.84 18.04 -7.06
N VAL A 107 26.89 16.97 -6.30
CA VAL A 107 28.09 16.32 -5.82
C VAL A 107 28.09 14.87 -6.27
N VAL A 108 29.19 14.41 -6.84
CA VAL A 108 29.37 13.01 -7.19
C VAL A 108 29.94 12.26 -5.99
N ILE A 109 29.35 11.14 -5.65
CA ILE A 109 29.85 10.28 -4.57
C ILE A 109 31.19 9.66 -5.02
N ALA A 110 32.25 9.99 -4.29
CA ALA A 110 33.59 9.50 -4.56
C ALA A 110 33.85 8.15 -3.87
N GLU A 111 34.90 7.44 -4.29
CA GLU A 111 35.29 6.13 -3.70
C GLU A 111 35.74 6.25 -2.23
N ASP A 112 36.24 7.41 -1.82
CA ASP A 112 36.69 7.70 -0.47
C ASP A 112 35.55 8.19 0.46
N THR A 113 34.30 8.21 -0.05
CA THR A 113 33.13 8.60 0.76
C THR A 113 32.88 7.61 1.90
N ASN A 114 32.56 8.16 3.08
CA ASN A 114 32.29 7.35 4.25
C ASN A 114 31.19 6.31 4.00
N VAL A 115 31.49 5.04 4.27
CA VAL A 115 30.59 3.90 4.07
C VAL A 115 29.25 4.08 4.78
N TYR A 116 29.23 4.73 5.94
CA TYR A 116 27.99 4.99 6.68
C TYR A 116 27.03 5.91 5.91
N TRP A 117 27.55 6.86 5.12
CA TRP A 117 26.71 7.71 4.27
C TRP A 117 26.09 6.93 3.14
N LEU A 118 26.88 6.03 2.53
CA LEU A 118 26.40 5.17 1.45
C LEU A 118 25.27 4.26 1.95
N LEU A 119 25.45 3.63 3.10
CA LEU A 119 24.44 2.75 3.70
C LEU A 119 23.18 3.49 4.12
N ALA A 120 23.32 4.66 4.76
CA ALA A 120 22.19 5.44 5.26
C ALA A 120 21.30 5.95 4.12
N GLY A 121 21.91 6.41 3.01
CA GLY A 121 21.22 6.94 1.85
C GLY A 121 20.91 5.91 0.77
N ASN A 122 21.36 4.65 0.93
CA ASN A 122 21.36 3.63 -0.13
C ASN A 122 22.00 4.15 -1.42
N LEU A 123 23.17 4.81 -1.27
CA LEU A 123 23.93 5.45 -2.33
C LEU A 123 25.07 4.55 -2.82
N SER A 124 25.46 4.75 -4.05
CA SER A 124 26.59 4.06 -4.69
C SER A 124 27.67 5.05 -5.13
N VAL A 125 28.91 4.57 -5.25
CA VAL A 125 29.99 5.37 -5.81
C VAL A 125 29.64 5.75 -7.26
N GLY A 126 29.77 7.02 -7.59
CA GLY A 126 29.41 7.60 -8.88
C GLY A 126 28.00 8.19 -8.94
N ASP A 127 27.15 7.99 -7.90
CA ASP A 127 25.85 8.61 -7.85
C ASP A 127 25.96 10.13 -7.73
N ILE A 128 25.02 10.84 -8.37
CA ILE A 128 24.89 12.30 -8.24
C ILE A 128 23.89 12.58 -7.11
N VAL A 129 24.36 13.30 -6.12
CA VAL A 129 23.55 13.74 -4.97
C VAL A 129 23.61 15.25 -4.84
N TYR A 130 22.59 15.82 -4.22
CA TYR A 130 22.51 17.25 -3.92
C TYR A 130 22.60 17.46 -2.43
N ARG A 131 23.43 18.44 -2.01
CA ARG A 131 23.57 18.83 -0.61
C ARG A 131 22.52 19.86 -0.26
N ILE A 132 21.63 19.52 0.64
CA ILE A 132 20.57 20.41 1.10
C ILE A 132 20.65 20.48 2.63
N PRO A 133 20.85 21.67 3.21
CA PRO A 133 20.89 21.81 4.66
C PRO A 133 19.51 21.57 5.27
N LEU A 134 19.50 21.00 6.46
CA LEU A 134 18.30 20.89 7.28
C LEU A 134 18.03 22.23 7.99
N SER A 135 16.76 22.58 8.18
CA SER A 135 16.38 23.79 8.93
C SER A 135 16.67 23.67 10.44
N GLN A 136 16.87 22.44 10.91
CA GLN A 136 17.11 22.13 12.32
C GLN A 136 18.42 21.35 12.46
N ASN A 137 19.22 21.70 13.47
CA ASN A 137 20.43 20.95 13.78
C ASN A 137 20.10 19.68 14.55
N MET A 138 20.79 18.60 14.17
CA MET A 138 20.69 17.29 14.81
C MET A 138 21.98 16.98 15.59
N PRO A 139 21.93 16.10 16.59
CA PRO A 139 23.12 15.58 17.23
C PRO A 139 24.10 14.99 16.21
N GLU A 140 25.40 15.07 16.48
CA GLU A 140 26.42 14.52 15.60
C GLU A 140 26.16 13.05 15.29
N GLY A 141 26.11 12.71 14.00
CA GLY A 141 25.82 11.35 13.55
C GLY A 141 25.43 11.27 12.09
N VAL A 142 25.18 10.04 11.65
CA VAL A 142 24.66 9.72 10.32
C VAL A 142 23.30 9.06 10.48
N TYR A 143 22.30 9.64 9.85
CA TYR A 143 20.92 9.18 9.93
C TYR A 143 20.40 8.77 8.55
N SER A 144 19.44 7.85 8.52
CA SER A 144 18.72 7.51 7.30
C SER A 144 17.44 8.34 7.23
N GLY A 145 17.36 9.21 6.25
CA GLY A 145 16.16 9.96 5.93
C GLY A 145 15.35 9.28 4.83
N THR A 146 14.06 9.56 4.80
CA THR A 146 13.13 9.05 3.80
C THR A 146 12.37 10.23 3.18
N ILE A 147 12.44 10.35 1.86
CA ILE A 147 11.75 11.38 1.09
C ILE A 147 10.56 10.72 0.40
N VAL A 148 9.35 11.27 0.59
CA VAL A 148 8.17 10.83 -0.14
C VAL A 148 8.23 11.46 -1.53
N THR A 149 8.30 10.63 -2.56
CA THR A 149 8.39 11.08 -3.95
C THR A 149 7.04 11.15 -4.62
N GLU A 150 6.17 10.20 -4.32
CA GLU A 150 4.82 10.15 -4.86
C GLU A 150 3.88 9.56 -3.83
N THR A 151 2.66 10.08 -3.78
CA THR A 151 1.56 9.51 -3.02
C THR A 151 0.49 9.05 -3.98
N LEU A 152 0.33 7.74 -4.10
CA LEU A 152 -0.61 7.13 -5.03
C LEU A 152 -1.77 6.51 -4.26
N SER A 153 -3.00 6.66 -4.77
CA SER A 153 -4.12 5.86 -4.27
C SER A 153 -4.09 4.47 -4.91
N PRO A 154 -4.42 3.39 -4.18
CA PRO A 154 -4.47 2.03 -4.76
C PRO A 154 -5.35 1.93 -6.00
N PHE A 155 -6.41 2.75 -6.06
CA PHE A 155 -7.32 2.79 -7.19
C PHE A 155 -6.71 3.42 -8.45
N SER A 156 -5.79 4.38 -8.31
CA SER A 156 -5.10 4.99 -9.45
C SER A 156 -4.18 4.00 -10.19
N LEU A 157 -3.64 3.01 -9.46
CA LEU A 157 -2.80 1.96 -10.05
C LEU A 157 -3.59 0.96 -10.92
N LEU A 158 -4.91 0.86 -10.73
CA LEU A 158 -5.78 -0.03 -11.50
C LEU A 158 -6.29 0.61 -12.81
N LEU A 159 -6.23 1.95 -12.91
CA LEU A 159 -6.77 2.70 -14.05
C LEU A 159 -5.69 3.15 -15.06
N ASN A 160 -4.42 2.90 -14.76
CA ASN A 160 -3.27 3.25 -15.62
C ASN A 160 -2.65 1.93 -16.23
#